data_8d38b6bc9300b6a5d59b9507394c10b3
#
_entry.id   8d38b6bc9300b6a5d59b9507394c10b3
#
_cell.length_a   1.000
_cell.length_b   1.000
_cell.length_c   1.000
_cell.angle_alpha   90.00
_cell.angle_beta   90.00
_cell.angle_gamma   90.00
#
_symmetry.space_group_name_H-M   'P 1'
#
loop_
_entity.id
_entity.type
_entity.pdbx_description
1 polymer ?
#
loop_
_entity_poly.entity_id
_entity_poly.type
_entity_poly.pdbx_seq_one_letter_code
_entity_poly.pdbx_strand_id
1 'polypeptide(L)'
;MVYQSFLIKYAEIGTKGKNRYLFEDALIKQIKNALKKVEGSFIASKESGRIYVQALSEYDYDEVIDALKKVFGIAWICPMLQLEDKDYENLKKVVVDYIDQVYPDKHFTFKVDSRRADKNYPVRSEQMNCDFGEVILNAFPETSVDVHHPDVLVHVEIRKVVNIYSLMIPGPGGMPVGTNGKATLLLSGGIDSPVAGYMIAKRGVKIDAVYFHAPPYTSDRAKQKVVDLAKLVARYSGPIPLHVVNFTDIQLYIYEQCPHEELTIIMRRYMMKIAEEIAKKSDSLALITGESIGQVASQTVQSLAATNEVCTMPVFRPLIGFDKQEIIDISEKIGTFETSIQPFEDCCTIFVAKHPVTKPNLNIIHKSETKLEEKIDELMKTALETVEIIEID
;
A
#
# COMPACT_ATOMS: atom_id res chain seq x y z
N MET A 1 19.95 22.96 5.42
CA MET A 1 19.01 21.85 5.72
C MET A 1 19.59 21.03 6.86
N VAL A 2 18.83 20.80 7.93
CA VAL A 2 19.34 20.14 9.15
C VAL A 2 19.59 18.66 8.95
N TYR A 3 18.74 17.98 8.14
CA TYR A 3 18.78 16.54 8.00
C TYR A 3 19.59 16.10 6.78
N GLN A 4 20.55 15.20 7.01
CA GLN A 4 21.34 14.57 5.94
C GLN A 4 21.01 13.07 5.82
N SER A 5 20.29 12.53 6.78
CA SER A 5 19.99 11.10 6.86
C SER A 5 18.61 10.86 7.46
N PHE A 6 18.08 9.67 7.19
CA PHE A 6 16.81 9.20 7.74
C PHE A 6 17.01 7.80 8.32
N LEU A 7 16.62 7.63 9.59
CA LEU A 7 16.50 6.31 10.19
C LEU A 7 15.13 5.74 9.85
N ILE A 8 15.11 4.60 9.20
CA ILE A 8 13.88 3.88 8.87
C ILE A 8 13.64 2.80 9.92
N LYS A 9 12.53 2.90 10.64
CA LYS A 9 12.07 1.88 11.57
C LYS A 9 10.99 1.03 10.91
N TYR A 10 11.08 -0.28 11.07
CA TYR A 10 10.07 -1.26 10.66
C TYR A 10 9.48 -1.95 11.88
N ALA A 11 8.25 -2.48 11.78
CA ALA A 11 7.58 -3.17 12.88
C ALA A 11 7.59 -4.69 12.67
N GLU A 12 6.68 -5.21 11.85
CA GLU A 12 6.45 -6.64 11.65
C GLU A 12 7.68 -7.40 11.11
N ILE A 13 8.56 -6.76 10.36
CA ILE A 13 9.81 -7.35 9.88
C ILE A 13 10.66 -7.84 11.07
N GLY A 14 10.62 -7.12 12.20
CA GLY A 14 11.35 -7.49 13.41
C GLY A 14 11.01 -8.87 13.97
N THR A 15 9.81 -9.39 13.71
CA THR A 15 9.33 -10.69 14.18
C THR A 15 9.71 -11.88 13.29
N LYS A 16 10.37 -11.65 12.14
CA LYS A 16 10.67 -12.68 11.12
C LYS A 16 11.83 -13.62 11.44
N GLY A 17 12.40 -13.53 12.64
CA GLY A 17 13.45 -14.44 13.12
C GLY A 17 14.64 -14.51 12.16
N LYS A 18 15.05 -15.74 11.78
CA LYS A 18 16.21 -16.00 10.92
C LYS A 18 16.03 -15.47 9.48
N ASN A 19 14.79 -15.31 9.01
CA ASN A 19 14.50 -14.84 7.65
C ASN A 19 14.42 -13.30 7.55
N ARG A 20 14.64 -12.57 8.63
CA ARG A 20 14.55 -11.10 8.68
C ARG A 20 15.34 -10.42 7.55
N TYR A 21 16.53 -10.91 7.26
CA TYR A 21 17.40 -10.30 6.24
C TYR A 21 16.74 -10.22 4.85
N LEU A 22 15.91 -11.21 4.47
CA LEU A 22 15.17 -11.19 3.18
C LEU A 22 14.21 -10.01 3.10
N PHE A 23 13.50 -9.73 4.20
CA PHE A 23 12.55 -8.62 4.27
C PHE A 23 13.27 -7.26 4.36
N GLU A 24 14.39 -7.19 5.09
CA GLU A 24 15.21 -5.97 5.13
C GLU A 24 15.79 -5.65 3.75
N ASP A 25 16.31 -6.63 3.02
CA ASP A 25 16.86 -6.45 1.67
C ASP A 25 15.76 -6.04 0.67
N ALA A 26 14.57 -6.65 0.77
CA ALA A 26 13.41 -6.25 -0.02
C ALA A 26 12.99 -4.80 0.29
N LEU A 27 12.95 -4.41 1.57
CA LEU A 27 12.62 -3.05 1.99
C LEU A 27 13.63 -2.03 1.44
N ILE A 28 14.94 -2.32 1.55
CA ILE A 28 16.00 -1.46 0.99
C ILE A 28 15.84 -1.29 -0.51
N LYS A 29 15.53 -2.38 -1.24
CA LYS A 29 15.28 -2.33 -2.68
C LYS A 29 14.12 -1.40 -3.02
N GLN A 30 13.02 -1.48 -2.27
CA GLN A 30 11.85 -0.63 -2.49
C GLN A 30 12.11 0.83 -2.14
N ILE A 31 12.81 1.10 -1.03
CA ILE A 31 13.27 2.46 -0.68
C ILE A 31 14.10 3.05 -1.82
N LYS A 32 15.09 2.29 -2.33
CA LYS A 32 15.90 2.74 -3.47
C LYS A 32 15.07 3.03 -4.71
N ASN A 33 14.06 2.20 -5.01
CA ASN A 33 13.18 2.42 -6.16
C ASN A 33 12.29 3.66 -5.98
N ALA A 34 11.74 3.89 -4.79
CA ALA A 34 10.94 5.07 -4.50
C ALA A 34 11.76 6.36 -4.63
N LEU A 35 12.98 6.36 -4.11
CA LEU A 35 13.87 7.53 -4.16
C LEU A 35 14.49 7.81 -5.54
N LYS A 36 14.45 6.86 -6.50
CA LYS A 36 14.85 7.15 -7.89
C LYS A 36 13.97 8.18 -8.59
N LYS A 37 12.75 8.39 -8.10
CA LYS A 37 11.78 9.35 -8.65
C LYS A 37 11.88 10.74 -8.00
N VAL A 38 12.76 10.90 -7.02
CA VAL A 38 12.99 12.14 -6.25
C VAL A 38 14.31 12.75 -6.70
N GLU A 39 14.35 14.06 -6.78
CA GLU A 39 15.59 14.80 -7.10
C GLU A 39 16.62 14.60 -5.99
N GLY A 40 17.86 14.29 -6.37
CA GLY A 40 18.97 14.04 -5.47
C GLY A 40 19.58 12.65 -5.62
N SER A 41 20.60 12.40 -4.82
CA SER A 41 21.32 11.11 -4.77
C SER A 41 21.26 10.54 -3.37
N PHE A 42 20.88 9.26 -3.26
CA PHE A 42 20.63 8.62 -1.98
C PHE A 42 21.27 7.24 -1.89
N ILE A 43 21.78 6.90 -0.70
CA ILE A 43 22.21 5.54 -0.36
C ILE A 43 21.30 5.01 0.74
N ALA A 44 20.67 3.85 0.47
CA ALA A 44 19.97 3.09 1.50
C ALA A 44 20.83 1.88 1.89
N SER A 45 21.09 1.74 3.19
CA SER A 45 21.93 0.69 3.75
C SER A 45 21.35 0.13 5.04
N LYS A 46 21.80 -1.07 5.46
CA LYS A 46 21.48 -1.60 6.78
C LYS A 46 22.74 -1.71 7.62
N GLU A 47 22.61 -1.37 8.88
CA GLU A 47 23.64 -1.54 9.88
C GLU A 47 23.03 -1.95 11.21
N SER A 48 23.52 -3.05 11.79
CA SER A 48 23.09 -3.53 13.12
C SER A 48 21.56 -3.65 13.29
N GLY A 49 20.86 -4.16 12.27
CA GLY A 49 19.40 -4.36 12.30
C GLY A 49 18.58 -3.07 12.14
N ARG A 50 19.18 -2.02 11.60
CA ARG A 50 18.53 -0.74 11.26
C ARG A 50 18.75 -0.41 9.79
N ILE A 51 17.83 0.32 9.21
CA ILE A 51 17.93 0.81 7.84
C ILE A 51 18.15 2.33 7.90
N TYR A 52 19.13 2.78 7.14
CA TYR A 52 19.48 4.20 7.00
C TYR A 52 19.35 4.61 5.55
N VAL A 53 18.82 5.79 5.34
CA VAL A 53 18.84 6.50 4.05
C VAL A 53 19.70 7.74 4.23
N GLN A 54 20.76 7.87 3.45
CA GLN A 54 21.64 9.02 3.47
C GLN A 54 21.56 9.78 2.15
N ALA A 55 21.37 11.09 2.22
CA ALA A 55 21.46 11.98 1.07
C ALA A 55 22.92 12.32 0.79
N LEU A 56 23.32 12.20 -0.48
CA LEU A 56 24.67 12.50 -0.96
C LEU A 56 24.75 13.83 -1.70
N SER A 57 23.62 14.41 -2.06
CA SER A 57 23.49 15.71 -2.73
C SER A 57 22.34 16.50 -2.11
N GLU A 58 22.13 17.71 -2.58
CA GLU A 58 20.93 18.48 -2.28
C GLU A 58 19.68 17.71 -2.73
N TYR A 59 18.58 17.87 -1.99
CA TYR A 59 17.33 17.17 -2.22
C TYR A 59 16.15 17.99 -1.64
N ASP A 60 14.94 17.71 -2.13
CA ASP A 60 13.71 18.22 -1.52
C ASP A 60 13.27 17.30 -0.39
N TYR A 61 13.13 17.86 0.83
CA TYR A 61 12.77 17.12 2.03
C TYR A 61 11.37 16.54 1.95
N ASP A 62 10.41 17.33 1.47
CA ASP A 62 9.00 16.92 1.43
C ASP A 62 8.78 15.83 0.38
N GLU A 63 9.46 15.89 -0.76
CA GLU A 63 9.45 14.84 -1.79
C GLU A 63 10.02 13.51 -1.25
N VAL A 64 11.13 13.55 -0.51
CA VAL A 64 11.72 12.35 0.11
C VAL A 64 10.75 11.73 1.12
N ILE A 65 10.16 12.54 2.00
CA ILE A 65 9.18 12.06 2.99
C ILE A 65 7.96 11.48 2.29
N ASP A 66 7.44 12.14 1.25
CA ASP A 66 6.28 11.65 0.50
C ASP A 66 6.57 10.33 -0.21
N ALA A 67 7.76 10.18 -0.80
CA ALA A 67 8.19 8.92 -1.41
C ALA A 67 8.32 7.79 -0.38
N LEU A 68 8.94 8.06 0.77
CA LEU A 68 9.11 7.06 1.82
C LEU A 68 7.78 6.67 2.49
N LYS A 69 6.81 7.59 2.61
CA LYS A 69 5.44 7.31 3.09
C LYS A 69 4.65 6.36 2.20
N LYS A 70 5.12 6.05 1.00
CA LYS A 70 4.49 5.10 0.08
C LYS A 70 5.14 3.72 0.09
N VAL A 71 6.23 3.52 0.83
CA VAL A 71 6.97 2.24 0.87
C VAL A 71 6.44 1.35 1.99
N PHE A 72 5.78 0.25 1.63
CA PHE A 72 5.32 -0.74 2.60
C PHE A 72 6.48 -1.41 3.33
N GLY A 73 6.30 -1.63 4.63
CA GLY A 73 7.33 -2.10 5.55
C GLY A 73 7.92 -1.00 6.43
N ILE A 74 7.81 0.27 6.03
CA ILE A 74 8.23 1.40 6.86
C ILE A 74 7.17 1.68 7.93
N ALA A 75 7.54 1.56 9.21
CA ALA A 75 6.69 1.97 10.32
C ALA A 75 6.88 3.44 10.67
N TRP A 76 8.14 3.89 10.73
CA TRP A 76 8.49 5.27 11.03
C TRP A 76 9.67 5.74 10.20
N ILE A 77 9.61 6.99 9.78
CA ILE A 77 10.69 7.73 9.14
C ILE A 77 11.19 8.74 10.18
N CYS A 78 12.46 8.65 10.57
CA CYS A 78 13.05 9.56 11.54
C CYS A 78 14.15 10.37 10.84
N PRO A 79 13.86 11.61 10.43
CA PRO A 79 14.90 12.52 9.94
C PRO A 79 15.93 12.75 11.04
N MET A 80 17.21 12.66 10.73
CA MET A 80 18.25 12.73 11.74
C MET A 80 19.49 13.50 11.28
N LEU A 81 20.17 14.09 12.26
CA LEU A 81 21.51 14.63 12.15
C LEU A 81 22.51 13.51 12.46
N GLN A 82 23.52 13.33 11.63
CA GLN A 82 24.62 12.40 11.86
C GLN A 82 25.94 13.15 12.01
N LEU A 83 26.76 12.71 13.01
CA LEU A 83 28.05 13.31 13.32
C LEU A 83 29.09 12.19 13.50
N GLU A 84 30.27 12.37 12.91
CA GLU A 84 31.42 11.49 13.17
C GLU A 84 32.09 11.83 14.52
N ASP A 85 32.10 13.11 14.87
CA ASP A 85 32.65 13.58 16.13
C ASP A 85 31.83 13.11 17.33
N LYS A 86 32.52 12.54 18.31
CA LYS A 86 31.97 12.01 19.56
C LYS A 86 32.43 12.77 20.79
N ASP A 87 33.10 13.92 20.58
CA ASP A 87 33.50 14.75 21.71
C ASP A 87 32.26 15.20 22.50
N TYR A 88 32.29 14.93 23.82
CA TYR A 88 31.11 15.10 24.64
C TYR A 88 30.69 16.56 24.79
N GLU A 89 31.66 17.47 24.90
CA GLU A 89 31.37 18.90 25.05
C GLU A 89 30.86 19.50 23.74
N ASN A 90 31.37 19.00 22.62
CA ASN A 90 30.83 19.37 21.31
C ASN A 90 29.40 18.83 21.12
N LEU A 91 29.09 17.62 21.55
CA LEU A 91 27.73 17.05 21.46
C LEU A 91 26.71 17.88 22.23
N LYS A 92 27.04 18.44 23.39
CA LYS A 92 26.15 19.35 24.14
C LYS A 92 25.74 20.56 23.31
N LYS A 93 26.70 21.18 22.59
CA LYS A 93 26.44 22.32 21.69
C LYS A 93 25.55 21.90 20.53
N VAL A 94 25.89 20.78 19.90
CA VAL A 94 25.14 20.26 18.73
C VAL A 94 23.70 19.91 19.08
N VAL A 95 23.44 19.38 20.28
CA VAL A 95 22.07 19.12 20.74
C VAL A 95 21.26 20.41 20.89
N VAL A 96 21.86 21.46 21.41
CA VAL A 96 21.23 22.80 21.50
C VAL A 96 20.96 23.37 20.10
N ASP A 97 21.94 23.33 19.20
CA ASP A 97 21.80 23.80 17.81
C ASP A 97 20.71 23.01 17.08
N TYR A 98 20.62 21.71 17.29
CA TYR A 98 19.57 20.86 16.73
C TYR A 98 18.18 21.31 17.18
N ILE A 99 17.98 21.52 18.47
CA ILE A 99 16.69 21.99 19.02
C ILE A 99 16.35 23.37 18.47
N ASP A 100 17.33 24.26 18.36
CA ASP A 100 17.11 25.62 17.83
C ASP A 100 16.60 25.58 16.38
N GLN A 101 17.23 24.75 15.54
CA GLN A 101 16.91 24.66 14.13
C GLN A 101 15.59 23.91 13.84
N VAL A 102 15.26 22.88 14.64
CA VAL A 102 14.09 22.01 14.40
C VAL A 102 12.80 22.58 14.98
N TYR A 103 12.90 23.29 16.10
CA TYR A 103 11.76 23.82 16.83
C TYR A 103 11.83 25.35 16.95
N PRO A 104 11.25 26.11 16.01
CA PRO A 104 11.21 27.58 16.10
C PRO A 104 10.47 28.07 17.35
N ASP A 105 9.34 27.46 17.70
CA ASP A 105 8.64 27.69 18.98
C ASP A 105 9.28 26.79 20.05
N LYS A 106 9.66 27.42 21.17
CA LYS A 106 10.32 26.76 22.32
C LYS A 106 9.36 26.44 23.46
N HIS A 107 8.05 26.71 23.32
CA HIS A 107 7.04 26.39 24.33
C HIS A 107 6.59 24.93 24.25
N PHE A 108 7.45 24.01 24.69
CA PHE A 108 7.14 22.57 24.72
C PHE A 108 7.79 21.88 25.90
N THR A 109 7.23 20.72 26.26
CA THR A 109 7.84 19.78 27.19
C THR A 109 8.73 18.79 26.44
N PHE A 110 9.86 18.41 27.04
CA PHE A 110 10.76 17.47 26.39
C PHE A 110 11.37 16.43 27.33
N LYS A 111 11.88 15.37 26.73
CA LYS A 111 12.72 14.35 27.36
C LYS A 111 13.87 14.00 26.45
N VAL A 112 15.05 13.77 27.04
CA VAL A 112 16.19 13.21 26.32
C VAL A 112 16.26 11.69 26.59
N ASP A 113 16.42 10.88 25.51
CA ASP A 113 16.66 9.43 25.57
C ASP A 113 17.97 9.12 24.87
N SER A 114 19.06 9.12 25.66
CA SER A 114 20.40 8.83 25.15
C SER A 114 20.69 7.33 25.23
N ARG A 115 21.27 6.80 24.17
CA ARG A 115 21.68 5.40 24.08
C ARG A 115 23.10 5.27 23.55
N ARG A 116 23.91 4.44 24.21
CA ARG A 116 25.24 4.09 23.75
C ARG A 116 25.30 2.62 23.32
N ALA A 117 25.66 2.37 22.06
CA ALA A 117 25.92 1.03 21.57
C ALA A 117 27.31 0.52 22.03
N ASP A 118 28.30 1.43 22.10
CA ASP A 118 29.61 1.15 22.68
C ASP A 118 29.58 1.44 24.18
N LYS A 119 29.67 0.39 24.97
CA LYS A 119 29.70 0.48 26.45
C LYS A 119 30.99 1.13 26.99
N ASN A 120 32.03 1.25 26.17
CA ASN A 120 33.29 1.90 26.55
C ASN A 120 33.25 3.42 26.41
N TYR A 121 32.17 3.98 25.83
CA TYR A 121 31.99 5.42 25.79
C TYR A 121 31.97 6.00 27.22
N PRO A 122 32.75 7.07 27.51
CA PRO A 122 33.09 7.46 28.89
C PRO A 122 31.88 7.89 29.71
N VAL A 123 30.85 8.49 29.08
CA VAL A 123 29.66 9.00 29.79
C VAL A 123 28.51 8.00 29.70
N ARG A 124 27.83 7.75 30.83
CA ARG A 124 26.67 6.84 30.89
C ARG A 124 25.42 7.51 30.31
N SER A 125 24.49 6.69 29.78
CA SER A 125 23.26 7.18 29.15
C SER A 125 22.43 8.03 30.11
N GLU A 126 22.32 7.65 31.37
CA GLU A 126 21.57 8.40 32.37
C GLU A 126 22.19 9.78 32.60
N GLN A 127 23.53 9.87 32.67
CA GLN A 127 24.23 11.14 32.81
C GLN A 127 24.05 12.01 31.56
N MET A 128 24.14 11.41 30.36
CA MET A 128 23.89 12.12 29.10
C MET A 128 22.47 12.72 29.07
N ASN A 129 21.45 11.98 29.56
CA ASN A 129 20.08 12.49 29.60
C ASN A 129 19.96 13.75 30.47
N CYS A 130 20.64 13.75 31.64
CA CYS A 130 20.66 14.92 32.55
C CYS A 130 21.41 16.09 31.91
N ASP A 131 22.63 15.86 31.42
CA ASP A 131 23.50 16.92 30.92
C ASP A 131 22.92 17.56 29.63
N PHE A 132 22.42 16.76 28.70
CA PHE A 132 21.74 17.31 27.50
C PHE A 132 20.44 18.00 27.86
N GLY A 133 19.69 17.49 28.85
CA GLY A 133 18.51 18.17 29.37
C GLY A 133 18.84 19.56 29.99
N GLU A 134 19.91 19.61 30.80
CA GLU A 134 20.38 20.84 31.42
C GLU A 134 20.81 21.89 30.39
N VAL A 135 21.59 21.53 29.38
CA VAL A 135 22.02 22.50 28.35
C VAL A 135 20.86 23.02 27.50
N ILE A 136 19.83 22.18 27.23
CA ILE A 136 18.59 22.61 26.54
C ILE A 136 17.84 23.61 27.40
N LEU A 137 17.60 23.31 28.69
CA LEU A 137 16.90 24.21 29.62
C LEU A 137 17.61 25.55 29.77
N ASN A 138 18.95 25.53 29.86
CA ASN A 138 19.75 26.74 29.97
C ASN A 138 19.71 27.61 28.70
N ALA A 139 19.67 26.96 27.53
CA ALA A 139 19.60 27.67 26.25
C ALA A 139 18.18 28.19 25.93
N PHE A 140 17.15 27.45 26.35
CA PHE A 140 15.74 27.74 26.02
C PHE A 140 14.89 27.72 27.32
N PRO A 141 14.85 28.79 28.08
CA PRO A 141 14.11 28.85 29.36
C PRO A 141 12.60 28.64 29.26
N GLU A 142 12.05 28.77 28.05
CA GLU A 142 10.62 28.53 27.76
C GLU A 142 10.28 27.04 27.71
N THR A 143 11.28 26.14 27.59
CA THR A 143 11.08 24.70 27.60
C THR A 143 10.98 24.18 29.04
N SER A 144 10.36 23.01 29.19
CA SER A 144 10.34 22.27 30.46
C SER A 144 10.50 20.76 30.25
N VAL A 145 10.91 20.06 31.34
CA VAL A 145 11.11 18.60 31.26
C VAL A 145 9.83 17.87 31.69
N ASP A 146 9.33 16.96 30.84
CA ASP A 146 8.34 15.96 31.24
C ASP A 146 8.87 14.56 30.87
N VAL A 147 9.13 13.75 31.91
CA VAL A 147 9.68 12.39 31.73
C VAL A 147 8.64 11.34 31.39
N HIS A 148 7.33 11.65 31.52
CA HIS A 148 6.23 10.73 31.32
C HIS A 148 5.50 10.96 29.99
N HIS A 149 5.19 12.22 29.69
CA HIS A 149 4.40 12.62 28.52
C HIS A 149 5.03 13.83 27.80
N PRO A 150 6.29 13.72 27.32
CA PRO A 150 6.93 14.85 26.64
C PRO A 150 6.29 15.12 25.27
N ASP A 151 6.16 16.40 24.91
CA ASP A 151 5.80 16.80 23.54
C ASP A 151 6.92 16.42 22.55
N VAL A 152 8.18 16.54 22.99
CA VAL A 152 9.38 16.28 22.20
C VAL A 152 10.27 15.23 22.88
N LEU A 153 10.50 14.11 22.21
CA LEU A 153 11.45 13.09 22.67
C LEU A 153 12.73 13.17 21.84
N VAL A 154 13.79 13.71 22.43
CA VAL A 154 15.10 13.88 21.80
C VAL A 154 15.92 12.62 21.97
N HIS A 155 16.17 11.91 20.87
CA HIS A 155 17.03 10.75 20.86
C HIS A 155 18.47 11.15 20.52
N VAL A 156 19.44 10.72 21.35
CA VAL A 156 20.88 10.84 21.09
C VAL A 156 21.50 9.46 21.16
N GLU A 157 21.88 8.91 20.03
CA GLU A 157 22.43 7.56 19.94
C GLU A 157 23.90 7.57 19.56
N ILE A 158 24.77 7.16 20.48
CA ILE A 158 26.21 7.01 20.22
C ILE A 158 26.50 5.59 19.71
N ARG A 159 26.86 5.53 18.43
CA ARG A 159 27.18 4.31 17.69
C ARG A 159 28.54 4.48 17.00
N LYS A 160 28.74 3.95 15.77
CA LYS A 160 29.88 4.32 14.93
C LYS A 160 29.93 5.82 14.71
N VAL A 161 28.76 6.41 14.41
CA VAL A 161 28.50 7.84 14.36
C VAL A 161 27.48 8.20 15.43
N VAL A 162 27.36 9.48 15.77
CA VAL A 162 26.30 9.97 16.65
C VAL A 162 25.08 10.31 15.81
N ASN A 163 23.91 9.82 16.22
CA ASN A 163 22.62 10.12 15.59
C ASN A 163 21.76 10.93 16.56
N ILE A 164 21.29 12.08 16.11
CA ILE A 164 20.36 12.95 16.86
C ILE A 164 19.06 13.08 16.05
N TYR A 165 17.93 12.75 16.66
CA TYR A 165 16.62 12.88 16.04
C TYR A 165 15.52 13.02 17.11
N SER A 166 14.43 13.66 16.72
CA SER A 166 13.25 13.82 17.59
C SER A 166 11.95 13.62 16.83
N LEU A 167 11.94 13.83 15.50
CA LEU A 167 10.77 13.63 14.67
C LEU A 167 10.59 12.15 14.33
N MET A 168 9.36 11.67 14.46
CA MET A 168 8.94 10.34 14.07
C MET A 168 7.72 10.43 13.17
N ILE A 169 7.94 10.39 11.86
CA ILE A 169 6.90 10.50 10.85
C ILE A 169 6.35 9.10 10.56
N PRO A 170 5.02 8.87 10.68
CA PRO A 170 4.46 7.55 10.43
C PRO A 170 4.55 7.15 8.95
N GLY A 171 5.04 5.93 8.71
CA GLY A 171 5.00 5.28 7.39
C GLY A 171 3.72 4.45 7.21
N PRO A 172 3.55 3.78 6.06
CA PRO A 172 2.36 2.98 5.77
C PRO A 172 2.30 1.66 6.56
N GLY A 173 3.41 1.23 7.17
CA GLY A 173 3.51 -0.07 7.83
C GLY A 173 3.45 -1.25 6.86
N GLY A 174 3.06 -2.42 7.35
CA GLY A 174 2.92 -3.63 6.54
C GLY A 174 4.23 -4.34 6.25
N MET A 175 4.30 -4.99 5.08
CA MET A 175 5.41 -5.82 4.63
C MET A 175 5.91 -5.37 3.25
N PRO A 176 7.19 -5.50 2.94
CA PRO A 176 7.72 -5.16 1.62
C PRO A 176 7.05 -6.00 0.52
N VAL A 177 6.60 -5.33 -0.55
CA VAL A 177 5.91 -5.98 -1.68
C VAL A 177 6.78 -7.06 -2.33
N GLY A 178 6.17 -8.19 -2.72
CA GLY A 178 6.84 -9.35 -3.31
C GLY A 178 7.42 -10.33 -2.29
N THR A 179 7.30 -10.06 -0.97
CA THR A 179 7.76 -11.00 0.07
C THR A 179 6.75 -12.09 0.40
N ASN A 180 5.48 -11.95 -0.04
CA ASN A 180 4.38 -12.88 0.22
C ASN A 180 3.66 -13.34 -1.06
N GLY A 181 4.42 -13.58 -2.12
CA GLY A 181 3.87 -14.10 -3.37
C GLY A 181 3.20 -13.02 -4.24
N LYS A 182 2.29 -13.49 -5.13
CA LYS A 182 1.63 -12.68 -6.15
C LYS A 182 0.15 -13.03 -6.23
N ALA A 183 -0.70 -12.04 -6.49
CA ALA A 183 -2.14 -12.20 -6.67
C ALA A 183 -2.68 -11.26 -7.76
N THR A 184 -3.79 -11.65 -8.39
CA THR A 184 -4.43 -10.89 -9.46
C THR A 184 -5.66 -10.18 -8.92
N LEU A 185 -5.67 -8.85 -9.03
CA LEU A 185 -6.75 -7.97 -8.62
C LEU A 185 -7.77 -7.82 -9.75
N LEU A 186 -9.04 -8.10 -9.49
CA LEU A 186 -10.12 -7.66 -10.36
C LEU A 186 -10.35 -6.17 -10.10
N LEU A 187 -9.74 -5.34 -10.95
CA LEU A 187 -9.79 -3.89 -10.83
C LEU A 187 -10.96 -3.32 -11.63
N SER A 188 -11.72 -2.43 -11.04
CA SER A 188 -12.82 -1.70 -11.65
C SER A 188 -12.65 -0.20 -11.48
N GLY A 189 -13.52 0.60 -12.09
CA GLY A 189 -13.56 2.05 -11.91
C GLY A 189 -14.20 2.51 -10.59
N GLY A 190 -14.65 1.59 -9.74
CA GLY A 190 -15.25 1.89 -8.43
C GLY A 190 -14.23 2.17 -7.34
N ILE A 191 -14.75 2.56 -6.15
CA ILE A 191 -13.95 2.93 -4.97
C ILE A 191 -13.27 1.68 -4.36
N ASP A 192 -13.95 0.53 -4.37
CA ASP A 192 -13.61 -0.61 -3.53
C ASP A 192 -12.39 -1.40 -4.04
N SER A 193 -12.30 -1.66 -5.35
CA SER A 193 -11.23 -2.52 -5.90
C SER A 193 -9.82 -1.92 -5.77
N PRO A 194 -9.57 -0.60 -5.95
CA PRO A 194 -8.27 0.00 -5.67
C PRO A 194 -7.85 -0.14 -4.21
N VAL A 195 -8.81 0.06 -3.28
CA VAL A 195 -8.58 -0.10 -1.84
C VAL A 195 -8.23 -1.56 -1.51
N ALA A 196 -8.93 -2.52 -2.11
CA ALA A 196 -8.63 -3.94 -1.94
C ALA A 196 -7.21 -4.28 -2.40
N GLY A 197 -6.80 -3.78 -3.57
CA GLY A 197 -5.45 -3.93 -4.10
C GLY A 197 -4.39 -3.37 -3.15
N TYR A 198 -4.58 -2.13 -2.68
CA TYR A 198 -3.70 -1.50 -1.69
C TYR A 198 -3.57 -2.33 -0.40
N MET A 199 -4.68 -2.81 0.15
CA MET A 199 -4.66 -3.57 1.42
C MET A 199 -3.89 -4.88 1.30
N ILE A 200 -4.05 -5.60 0.18
CA ILE A 200 -3.32 -6.85 -0.06
C ILE A 200 -1.84 -6.58 -0.39
N ALA A 201 -1.54 -5.55 -1.20
CA ALA A 201 -0.15 -5.13 -1.45
C ALA A 201 0.58 -4.77 -0.15
N LYS A 202 -0.10 -4.09 0.79
CA LYS A 202 0.43 -3.78 2.13
C LYS A 202 0.84 -5.02 2.92
N ARG A 203 0.30 -6.21 2.60
CA ARG A 203 0.72 -7.48 3.21
C ARG A 203 1.91 -8.14 2.50
N GLY A 204 2.56 -7.41 1.59
CA GLY A 204 3.75 -7.88 0.88
C GLY A 204 3.45 -8.69 -0.37
N VAL A 205 2.21 -8.70 -0.85
CA VAL A 205 1.80 -9.41 -2.07
C VAL A 205 2.05 -8.52 -3.29
N LYS A 206 2.70 -9.04 -4.31
CA LYS A 206 2.82 -8.38 -5.62
C LYS A 206 1.48 -8.45 -6.35
N ILE A 207 1.08 -7.37 -7.01
CA ILE A 207 -0.22 -7.25 -7.66
C ILE A 207 -0.06 -7.26 -9.17
N ASP A 208 -0.85 -8.11 -9.86
CA ASP A 208 -1.28 -7.91 -11.24
C ASP A 208 -2.74 -7.49 -11.21
N ALA A 209 -3.25 -6.88 -12.27
CA ALA A 209 -4.65 -6.47 -12.34
C ALA A 209 -5.33 -6.95 -13.61
N VAL A 210 -6.62 -7.26 -13.51
CA VAL A 210 -7.51 -7.59 -14.63
C VAL A 210 -8.67 -6.59 -14.62
N TYR A 211 -8.93 -5.97 -15.76
CA TYR A 211 -10.06 -5.10 -16.01
C TYR A 211 -10.92 -5.65 -17.16
N PHE A 212 -12.22 -5.72 -16.95
CA PHE A 212 -13.18 -6.13 -17.97
C PHE A 212 -13.78 -4.91 -18.67
N HIS A 213 -13.47 -4.78 -19.94
CA HIS A 213 -13.94 -3.69 -20.81
C HIS A 213 -14.94 -4.23 -21.83
N ALA A 214 -16.03 -3.50 -22.07
CA ALA A 214 -17.08 -3.93 -22.97
C ALA A 214 -17.44 -2.83 -24.00
N PRO A 215 -16.53 -2.55 -24.97
CA PRO A 215 -16.85 -1.58 -26.04
C PRO A 215 -17.94 -2.12 -26.98
N PRO A 216 -18.85 -1.28 -27.52
CA PRO A 216 -18.96 0.17 -27.34
C PRO A 216 -19.73 0.58 -26.09
N TYR A 217 -20.18 -0.34 -25.26
CA TYR A 217 -21.04 -0.07 -24.09
C TYR A 217 -20.27 0.62 -22.95
N THR A 218 -18.98 0.32 -22.76
CA THR A 218 -18.09 1.09 -21.91
C THR A 218 -17.19 2.00 -22.76
N SER A 219 -17.02 3.24 -22.34
CA SER A 219 -16.24 4.23 -23.08
C SER A 219 -14.73 4.07 -22.86
N ASP A 220 -13.91 4.62 -23.76
CA ASP A 220 -12.46 4.72 -23.56
C ASP A 220 -12.11 5.55 -22.31
N ARG A 221 -12.97 6.49 -21.90
CA ARG A 221 -12.82 7.25 -20.66
C ARG A 221 -12.97 6.36 -19.42
N ALA A 222 -13.86 5.36 -19.46
CA ALA A 222 -13.98 4.36 -18.40
C ALA A 222 -12.70 3.51 -18.30
N LYS A 223 -12.14 3.08 -19.43
CA LYS A 223 -10.84 2.40 -19.49
C LYS A 223 -9.72 3.28 -18.92
N GLN A 224 -9.63 4.55 -19.35
CA GLN A 224 -8.63 5.49 -18.87
C GLN A 224 -8.73 5.71 -17.35
N LYS A 225 -9.94 5.82 -16.79
CA LYS A 225 -10.19 5.91 -15.36
C LYS A 225 -9.56 4.74 -14.59
N VAL A 226 -9.73 3.52 -15.10
CA VAL A 226 -9.13 2.31 -14.48
C VAL A 226 -7.61 2.32 -14.57
N VAL A 227 -7.05 2.76 -15.71
CA VAL A 227 -5.59 2.96 -15.87
C VAL A 227 -5.07 3.96 -14.83
N ASP A 228 -5.77 5.07 -14.62
CA ASP A 228 -5.36 6.09 -13.65
C ASP A 228 -5.48 5.58 -12.20
N LEU A 229 -6.51 4.79 -11.88
CA LEU A 229 -6.62 4.11 -10.59
C LEU A 229 -5.48 3.10 -10.38
N ALA A 230 -5.12 2.33 -11.40
CA ALA A 230 -3.99 1.41 -11.35
C ALA A 230 -2.67 2.15 -11.06
N LYS A 231 -2.43 3.32 -11.68
CA LYS A 231 -1.25 4.17 -11.40
C LYS A 231 -1.23 4.65 -9.95
N LEU A 232 -2.38 5.04 -9.39
CA LEU A 232 -2.45 5.47 -8.00
C LEU A 232 -2.11 4.32 -7.02
N VAL A 233 -2.57 3.11 -7.30
CA VAL A 233 -2.22 1.92 -6.51
C VAL A 233 -0.74 1.55 -6.70
N ALA A 234 -0.21 1.67 -7.93
CA ALA A 234 1.19 1.37 -8.26
C ALA A 234 2.19 2.23 -7.49
N ARG A 235 1.81 3.44 -7.05
CA ARG A 235 2.65 4.28 -6.16
C ARG A 235 3.05 3.56 -4.87
N TYR A 236 2.23 2.60 -4.42
CA TYR A 236 2.46 1.82 -3.20
C TYR A 236 2.94 0.39 -3.50
N SER A 237 2.31 -0.29 -4.50
CA SER A 237 2.60 -1.69 -4.81
C SER A 237 3.80 -1.88 -5.73
N GLY A 238 4.32 -0.81 -6.34
CA GLY A 238 5.21 -0.90 -7.49
C GLY A 238 4.45 -1.23 -8.78
N PRO A 239 5.15 -1.53 -9.88
CA PRO A 239 4.55 -1.76 -11.19
C PRO A 239 3.46 -2.82 -11.20
N ILE A 240 2.37 -2.53 -11.94
CA ILE A 240 1.20 -3.40 -12.10
C ILE A 240 0.97 -3.68 -13.59
N PRO A 241 1.15 -4.91 -14.09
CA PRO A 241 0.62 -5.32 -15.38
C PRO A 241 -0.92 -5.31 -15.31
N LEU A 242 -1.56 -4.45 -16.10
CA LEU A 242 -3.02 -4.35 -16.21
C LEU A 242 -3.49 -5.10 -17.45
N HIS A 243 -4.15 -6.23 -17.26
CA HIS A 243 -4.75 -7.04 -18.29
C HIS A 243 -6.15 -6.53 -18.62
N VAL A 244 -6.33 -5.93 -19.78
CA VAL A 244 -7.63 -5.44 -20.28
C VAL A 244 -8.27 -6.51 -21.12
N VAL A 245 -9.38 -7.07 -20.64
CA VAL A 245 -10.15 -8.13 -21.28
C VAL A 245 -11.33 -7.55 -22.00
N ASN A 246 -11.47 -7.79 -23.31
CA ASN A 246 -12.72 -7.49 -24.02
C ASN A 246 -13.80 -8.51 -23.62
N PHE A 247 -14.81 -8.03 -22.90
CA PHE A 247 -15.88 -8.87 -22.37
C PHE A 247 -17.21 -8.73 -23.12
N THR A 248 -17.23 -7.96 -24.20
CA THR A 248 -18.46 -7.59 -24.94
C THR A 248 -19.24 -8.81 -25.43
N ASP A 249 -18.59 -9.70 -26.18
CA ASP A 249 -19.28 -10.82 -26.81
C ASP A 249 -19.80 -11.83 -25.78
N ILE A 250 -19.02 -12.05 -24.71
CA ILE A 250 -19.44 -12.90 -23.58
C ILE A 250 -20.66 -12.27 -22.88
N GLN A 251 -20.63 -10.98 -22.63
CA GLN A 251 -21.69 -10.26 -21.95
C GLN A 251 -23.00 -10.26 -22.75
N LEU A 252 -22.91 -10.03 -24.06
CA LEU A 252 -24.07 -10.08 -24.96
C LEU A 252 -24.64 -11.49 -25.04
N TYR A 253 -23.80 -12.51 -25.16
CA TYR A 253 -24.26 -13.88 -25.23
C TYR A 253 -24.96 -14.33 -23.95
N ILE A 254 -24.43 -13.94 -22.77
CA ILE A 254 -25.10 -14.19 -21.49
C ILE A 254 -26.44 -13.45 -21.44
N TYR A 255 -26.49 -12.19 -21.89
CA TYR A 255 -27.71 -11.38 -21.94
C TYR A 255 -28.81 -12.00 -22.80
N GLU A 256 -28.45 -12.59 -23.93
CA GLU A 256 -29.39 -13.22 -24.87
C GLU A 256 -29.91 -14.57 -24.38
N GLN A 257 -29.09 -15.36 -23.69
CA GLN A 257 -29.40 -16.75 -23.37
C GLN A 257 -29.93 -16.95 -21.95
N CYS A 258 -29.58 -16.07 -21.00
CA CYS A 258 -29.86 -16.27 -19.58
C CYS A 258 -30.98 -15.36 -19.07
N PRO A 259 -31.67 -15.77 -17.98
CA PRO A 259 -32.65 -14.90 -17.31
C PRO A 259 -32.00 -13.61 -16.82
N HIS A 260 -32.65 -12.46 -17.08
CA HIS A 260 -32.07 -11.15 -16.79
C HIS A 260 -31.82 -10.93 -15.31
N GLU A 261 -32.61 -11.50 -14.41
CA GLU A 261 -32.40 -11.43 -12.95
C GLU A 261 -31.11 -12.10 -12.48
N GLU A 262 -30.58 -13.08 -13.25
CA GLU A 262 -29.36 -13.85 -12.92
C GLU A 262 -28.11 -13.27 -13.59
N LEU A 263 -28.23 -12.34 -14.52
CA LEU A 263 -27.13 -11.84 -15.37
C LEU A 263 -25.91 -11.43 -14.56
N THR A 264 -26.09 -10.63 -13.50
CA THR A 264 -24.97 -10.14 -12.69
C THR A 264 -24.17 -11.30 -12.07
N ILE A 265 -24.87 -12.33 -11.58
CA ILE A 265 -24.20 -13.49 -10.97
C ILE A 265 -23.45 -14.29 -12.05
N ILE A 266 -24.10 -14.58 -13.18
CA ILE A 266 -23.50 -15.39 -14.26
C ILE A 266 -22.32 -14.64 -14.88
N MET A 267 -22.44 -13.34 -15.21
CA MET A 267 -21.31 -12.55 -15.70
C MET A 267 -20.12 -12.57 -14.73
N ARG A 268 -20.37 -12.37 -13.43
CA ARG A 268 -19.29 -12.41 -12.43
C ARG A 268 -18.63 -13.78 -12.34
N ARG A 269 -19.36 -14.88 -12.50
CA ARG A 269 -18.79 -16.22 -12.54
C ARG A 269 -17.81 -16.36 -13.71
N TYR A 270 -18.16 -15.87 -14.91
CA TYR A 270 -17.25 -15.90 -16.08
C TYR A 270 -16.08 -14.92 -15.93
N MET A 271 -16.28 -13.76 -15.33
CA MET A 271 -15.18 -12.84 -14.98
C MET A 271 -14.18 -13.52 -14.03
N MET A 272 -14.65 -14.24 -13.02
CA MET A 272 -13.78 -14.96 -12.09
C MET A 272 -13.02 -16.09 -12.79
N LYS A 273 -13.67 -16.88 -13.69
CA LYS A 273 -13.01 -17.91 -14.49
C LYS A 273 -11.88 -17.32 -15.35
N ILE A 274 -12.15 -16.24 -16.08
CA ILE A 274 -11.17 -15.55 -16.94
C ILE A 274 -10.03 -14.97 -16.09
N ALA A 275 -10.34 -14.32 -14.98
CA ALA A 275 -9.34 -13.76 -14.08
C ALA A 275 -8.42 -14.86 -13.51
N GLU A 276 -8.96 -16.04 -13.18
CA GLU A 276 -8.18 -17.19 -12.72
C GLU A 276 -7.25 -17.73 -13.80
N GLU A 277 -7.69 -17.82 -15.07
CA GLU A 277 -6.83 -18.24 -16.19
C GLU A 277 -5.70 -17.23 -16.44
N ILE A 278 -5.97 -15.92 -16.33
CA ILE A 278 -4.93 -14.88 -16.41
C ILE A 278 -3.97 -15.00 -15.23
N ALA A 279 -4.50 -15.20 -14.02
CA ALA A 279 -3.69 -15.38 -12.81
C ALA A 279 -2.73 -16.58 -12.94
N LYS A 280 -3.20 -17.71 -13.45
CA LYS A 280 -2.37 -18.91 -13.73
C LYS A 280 -1.24 -18.59 -14.71
N LYS A 281 -1.54 -17.89 -15.80
CA LYS A 281 -0.55 -17.49 -16.82
C LYS A 281 0.50 -16.51 -16.29
N SER A 282 0.17 -15.74 -15.28
CA SER A 282 1.05 -14.73 -14.65
C SER A 282 1.70 -15.18 -13.36
N ASP A 283 1.63 -16.47 -13.01
CA ASP A 283 2.15 -17.05 -11.75
C ASP A 283 1.55 -16.43 -10.48
N SER A 284 0.32 -15.93 -10.57
CA SER A 284 -0.45 -15.49 -9.38
C SER A 284 -1.10 -16.69 -8.70
N LEU A 285 -1.13 -16.69 -7.37
CA LEU A 285 -1.63 -17.79 -6.56
C LEU A 285 -2.99 -17.52 -5.91
N ALA A 286 -3.55 -16.34 -6.14
CA ALA A 286 -4.84 -15.92 -5.59
C ALA A 286 -5.48 -14.85 -6.46
N LEU A 287 -6.79 -14.67 -6.32
CA LEU A 287 -7.54 -13.53 -6.82
C LEU A 287 -7.81 -12.53 -5.69
N ILE A 288 -8.00 -11.26 -6.03
CA ILE A 288 -8.37 -10.20 -5.09
C ILE A 288 -9.62 -9.51 -5.64
N THR A 289 -10.64 -9.34 -4.81
CA THR A 289 -11.85 -8.59 -5.14
C THR A 289 -12.16 -7.53 -4.09
N GLY A 290 -12.83 -6.45 -4.50
CA GLY A 290 -13.26 -5.36 -3.63
C GLY A 290 -14.67 -5.57 -3.04
N GLU A 291 -15.10 -6.81 -2.83
CA GLU A 291 -16.44 -7.13 -2.34
C GLU A 291 -16.59 -6.85 -0.85
N SER A 292 -17.74 -6.24 -0.47
CA SER A 292 -18.20 -6.06 0.91
C SER A 292 -19.62 -6.61 1.07
N ILE A 293 -19.90 -7.34 2.16
CA ILE A 293 -21.21 -7.98 2.38
C ILE A 293 -22.31 -6.92 2.50
N GLY A 294 -23.36 -7.09 1.69
CA GLY A 294 -24.58 -6.28 1.80
C GLY A 294 -24.50 -4.90 1.16
N GLN A 295 -23.37 -4.53 0.52
CA GLN A 295 -23.23 -3.23 -0.13
C GLN A 295 -24.09 -3.10 -1.39
N VAL A 296 -24.20 -4.15 -2.20
CA VAL A 296 -25.04 -4.26 -3.37
C VAL A 296 -25.70 -5.65 -3.47
N ALA A 297 -26.74 -5.76 -4.33
CA ALA A 297 -27.52 -7.00 -4.48
C ALA A 297 -26.65 -8.26 -4.80
N SER A 298 -25.56 -8.09 -5.55
CA SER A 298 -24.63 -9.17 -5.92
C SER A 298 -23.61 -9.51 -4.82
N GLN A 299 -23.64 -8.85 -3.66
CA GLN A 299 -22.70 -9.04 -2.57
C GLN A 299 -23.37 -9.58 -1.30
N THR A 300 -24.41 -10.39 -1.45
CA THR A 300 -24.96 -11.21 -0.37
C THR A 300 -24.06 -12.44 -0.18
N VAL A 301 -24.16 -13.10 0.99
CA VAL A 301 -23.40 -14.33 1.25
C VAL A 301 -23.69 -15.41 0.20
N GLN A 302 -24.95 -15.54 -0.24
CA GLN A 302 -25.34 -16.49 -1.28
C GLN A 302 -24.78 -16.12 -2.64
N SER A 303 -24.78 -14.84 -3.00
CA SER A 303 -24.19 -14.34 -4.25
C SER A 303 -22.67 -14.55 -4.27
N LEU A 304 -22.00 -14.28 -3.14
CA LEU A 304 -20.57 -14.51 -3.01
C LEU A 304 -20.22 -16.01 -3.08
N ALA A 305 -21.02 -16.87 -2.46
CA ALA A 305 -20.84 -18.32 -2.59
C ALA A 305 -20.98 -18.79 -4.04
N ALA A 306 -22.02 -18.31 -4.76
CA ALA A 306 -22.25 -18.65 -6.15
C ALA A 306 -21.10 -18.17 -7.07
N THR A 307 -20.57 -16.99 -6.87
CA THR A 307 -19.44 -16.47 -7.68
C THR A 307 -18.09 -17.12 -7.31
N ASN A 308 -17.92 -17.51 -6.04
CA ASN A 308 -16.70 -18.18 -5.58
C ASN A 308 -16.57 -19.63 -6.04
N GLU A 309 -17.69 -20.32 -6.28
CA GLU A 309 -17.73 -21.74 -6.65
C GLU A 309 -16.88 -22.07 -7.88
N VAL A 310 -16.78 -21.14 -8.83
CA VAL A 310 -16.02 -21.35 -10.08
C VAL A 310 -14.50 -21.16 -9.93
N CYS A 311 -14.05 -20.74 -8.76
CA CYS A 311 -12.63 -20.49 -8.48
C CYS A 311 -11.99 -21.72 -7.83
N THR A 312 -10.81 -22.10 -8.31
CA THR A 312 -9.99 -23.17 -7.73
C THR A 312 -8.88 -22.64 -6.83
N MET A 313 -8.53 -21.35 -6.98
CA MET A 313 -7.55 -20.66 -6.13
C MET A 313 -8.21 -19.79 -5.06
N PRO A 314 -7.47 -19.43 -3.99
CA PRO A 314 -7.99 -18.54 -2.96
C PRO A 314 -8.46 -17.19 -3.54
N VAL A 315 -9.58 -16.67 -3.02
CA VAL A 315 -10.09 -15.33 -3.33
C VAL A 315 -9.99 -14.46 -2.08
N PHE A 316 -9.12 -13.47 -2.12
CA PHE A 316 -8.95 -12.50 -1.02
C PHE A 316 -9.97 -11.37 -1.15
N ARG A 317 -10.72 -11.18 -0.06
CA ARG A 317 -11.75 -10.14 0.06
C ARG A 317 -11.42 -9.26 1.26
N PRO A 318 -10.44 -8.36 1.15
CA PRO A 318 -9.97 -7.59 2.31
C PRO A 318 -11.03 -6.64 2.88
N LEU A 319 -12.06 -6.28 2.09
CA LEU A 319 -13.13 -5.36 2.46
C LEU A 319 -14.39 -6.04 2.95
N ILE A 320 -14.42 -7.36 3.09
CA ILE A 320 -15.64 -8.16 3.26
C ILE A 320 -16.51 -7.71 4.45
N GLY A 321 -15.93 -7.21 5.52
CA GLY A 321 -16.59 -6.74 6.71
C GLY A 321 -16.58 -5.21 6.90
N PHE A 322 -16.10 -4.45 5.92
CA PHE A 322 -16.01 -2.99 5.98
C PHE A 322 -17.34 -2.36 5.55
N ASP A 323 -17.74 -1.30 6.22
CA ASP A 323 -18.79 -0.43 5.72
C ASP A 323 -18.26 0.53 4.64
N LYS A 324 -19.20 1.29 4.02
CA LYS A 324 -18.83 2.17 2.91
C LYS A 324 -17.93 3.32 3.35
N GLN A 325 -18.11 3.85 4.57
CA GLN A 325 -17.31 4.95 5.07
C GLN A 325 -15.87 4.53 5.34
N GLU A 326 -15.67 3.37 5.95
CA GLU A 326 -14.32 2.81 6.19
C GLU A 326 -13.53 2.65 4.89
N ILE A 327 -14.21 2.23 3.80
CA ILE A 327 -13.58 2.10 2.47
C ILE A 327 -13.26 3.47 1.88
N ILE A 328 -14.17 4.45 2.00
CA ILE A 328 -13.97 5.83 1.54
C ILE A 328 -12.76 6.45 2.24
N ASP A 329 -12.66 6.33 3.56
CA ASP A 329 -11.55 6.90 4.35
C ASP A 329 -10.19 6.38 3.86
N ILE A 330 -10.11 5.08 3.53
CA ILE A 330 -8.88 4.50 2.95
C ILE A 330 -8.65 5.03 1.53
N SER A 331 -9.71 5.12 0.71
CA SER A 331 -9.64 5.61 -0.67
C SER A 331 -9.14 7.05 -0.74
N GLU A 332 -9.61 7.93 0.16
CA GLU A 332 -9.12 9.30 0.32
C GLU A 332 -7.64 9.31 0.73
N LYS A 333 -7.29 8.53 1.75
CA LYS A 333 -5.92 8.42 2.23
C LYS A 333 -4.90 7.99 1.17
N ILE A 334 -5.30 7.11 0.25
CA ILE A 334 -4.42 6.63 -0.83
C ILE A 334 -4.57 7.44 -2.12
N GLY A 335 -5.45 8.44 -2.14
CA GLY A 335 -5.66 9.36 -3.25
C GLY A 335 -6.43 8.77 -4.43
N THR A 336 -7.22 7.68 -4.24
CA THR A 336 -7.99 7.04 -5.31
C THR A 336 -9.43 7.55 -5.38
N PHE A 337 -9.94 8.22 -4.34
CA PHE A 337 -11.34 8.60 -4.21
C PHE A 337 -11.82 9.50 -5.37
N GLU A 338 -11.15 10.62 -5.62
CA GLU A 338 -11.55 11.60 -6.64
C GLU A 338 -11.60 10.99 -8.06
N THR A 339 -10.68 10.07 -8.36
CA THR A 339 -10.69 9.33 -9.63
C THR A 339 -11.84 8.33 -9.66
N SER A 340 -12.09 7.62 -8.55
CA SER A 340 -13.13 6.59 -8.46
C SER A 340 -14.55 7.11 -8.62
N ILE A 341 -14.85 8.35 -8.20
CA ILE A 341 -16.20 8.96 -8.28
C ILE A 341 -16.49 9.62 -9.63
N GLN A 342 -15.54 9.62 -10.57
CA GLN A 342 -15.81 10.14 -11.92
C GLN A 342 -16.97 9.37 -12.60
N PRO A 343 -17.86 10.04 -13.36
CA PRO A 343 -19.10 9.48 -13.87
C PRO A 343 -18.91 8.60 -15.12
N PHE A 344 -18.00 7.62 -15.06
CA PHE A 344 -17.78 6.66 -16.13
C PHE A 344 -18.14 5.26 -15.61
N GLU A 345 -19.06 4.60 -16.31
CA GLU A 345 -19.64 3.33 -15.87
C GLU A 345 -18.78 2.13 -16.22
N ASP A 346 -18.78 1.14 -15.32
CA ASP A 346 -18.16 -0.18 -15.53
C ASP A 346 -19.08 -1.12 -16.32
N CYS A 347 -18.51 -2.15 -16.94
CA CYS A 347 -19.25 -3.13 -17.73
C CYS A 347 -20.36 -3.83 -16.94
N CYS A 348 -20.21 -4.03 -15.64
CA CYS A 348 -21.21 -4.70 -14.80
C CYS A 348 -22.50 -3.89 -14.60
N THR A 349 -22.50 -2.58 -14.86
CA THR A 349 -23.66 -1.71 -14.61
C THR A 349 -24.59 -1.58 -15.82
N ILE A 350 -24.15 -1.96 -17.02
CA ILE A 350 -24.82 -1.73 -18.28
C ILE A 350 -26.08 -2.60 -18.45
N PHE A 351 -26.02 -3.85 -18.01
CA PHE A 351 -27.09 -4.85 -18.16
C PHE A 351 -27.67 -5.28 -16.81
N VAL A 352 -27.80 -4.35 -15.86
CA VAL A 352 -28.37 -4.66 -14.55
C VAL A 352 -29.88 -4.85 -14.66
N ALA A 353 -30.39 -5.98 -14.18
CA ALA A 353 -31.82 -6.20 -14.08
C ALA A 353 -32.48 -5.22 -13.09
N LYS A 354 -33.74 -4.84 -13.34
CA LYS A 354 -34.52 -4.04 -12.38
C LYS A 354 -34.62 -4.73 -11.00
N HIS A 355 -34.66 -6.05 -10.98
CA HIS A 355 -34.75 -6.87 -9.79
C HIS A 355 -33.72 -8.01 -9.84
N PRO A 356 -32.43 -7.75 -9.52
CA PRO A 356 -31.41 -8.78 -9.55
C PRO A 356 -31.62 -9.78 -8.43
N VAL A 357 -31.29 -11.04 -8.67
CA VAL A 357 -31.36 -12.09 -7.66
C VAL A 357 -30.35 -11.80 -6.53
N THR A 358 -30.86 -11.70 -5.30
CA THR A 358 -30.03 -11.49 -4.09
C THR A 358 -29.75 -12.79 -3.35
N LYS A 359 -30.49 -13.86 -3.62
CA LYS A 359 -30.35 -15.19 -3.05
C LYS A 359 -30.31 -16.23 -4.16
N PRO A 360 -29.25 -16.28 -4.99
CA PRO A 360 -29.17 -17.21 -6.10
C PRO A 360 -29.18 -18.66 -5.58
N ASN A 361 -29.93 -19.51 -6.27
CA ASN A 361 -29.88 -20.96 -6.09
C ASN A 361 -28.88 -21.53 -7.11
N LEU A 362 -27.82 -22.17 -6.63
CA LEU A 362 -26.74 -22.72 -7.49
C LEU A 362 -27.26 -23.68 -8.56
N ASN A 363 -28.24 -24.53 -8.25
CA ASN A 363 -28.78 -25.46 -9.23
C ASN A 363 -29.52 -24.71 -10.38
N ILE A 364 -30.16 -23.57 -10.08
CA ILE A 364 -30.80 -22.74 -11.08
C ILE A 364 -29.74 -22.04 -11.91
N ILE A 365 -28.73 -21.47 -11.28
CA ILE A 365 -27.61 -20.82 -11.99
C ILE A 365 -26.92 -21.81 -12.94
N HIS A 366 -26.59 -23.03 -12.48
CA HIS A 366 -26.01 -24.06 -13.34
C HIS A 366 -26.91 -24.41 -14.51
N LYS A 367 -28.25 -24.56 -14.28
CA LYS A 367 -29.20 -24.80 -15.37
C LYS A 367 -29.25 -23.64 -16.36
N SER A 368 -29.11 -22.43 -15.94
CA SER A 368 -29.02 -21.27 -16.84
C SER A 368 -27.69 -21.27 -17.62
N GLU A 369 -26.58 -21.64 -16.98
CA GLU A 369 -25.27 -21.78 -17.63
C GLU A 369 -25.23 -22.88 -18.70
N THR A 370 -26.04 -23.97 -18.60
CA THR A 370 -26.09 -24.98 -19.68
C THR A 370 -26.53 -24.44 -21.02
N LYS A 371 -27.28 -23.31 -21.05
CA LYS A 371 -27.68 -22.64 -22.28
C LYS A 371 -26.51 -21.94 -22.98
N LEU A 372 -25.39 -21.77 -22.29
CA LEU A 372 -24.20 -21.10 -22.82
C LEU A 372 -23.20 -22.07 -23.43
N GLU A 373 -23.33 -23.37 -23.19
CA GLU A 373 -22.34 -24.41 -23.55
C GLU A 373 -21.97 -24.43 -25.06
N GLU A 374 -22.88 -23.96 -25.93
CA GLU A 374 -22.62 -23.98 -27.38
C GLU A 374 -21.44 -23.07 -27.82
N LYS A 375 -21.27 -21.90 -27.18
CA LYS A 375 -20.32 -20.87 -27.65
C LYS A 375 -19.42 -20.30 -26.57
N ILE A 376 -19.73 -20.48 -25.30
CA ILE A 376 -19.09 -19.74 -24.21
C ILE A 376 -17.58 -20.04 -24.12
N ASP A 377 -17.16 -21.28 -24.35
CA ASP A 377 -15.76 -21.68 -24.30
C ASP A 377 -14.94 -21.04 -25.44
N GLU A 378 -15.51 -20.92 -26.65
CA GLU A 378 -14.88 -20.23 -27.76
C GLU A 378 -14.76 -18.72 -27.49
N LEU A 379 -15.82 -18.10 -26.93
CA LEU A 379 -15.81 -16.68 -26.56
C LEU A 379 -14.79 -16.39 -25.46
N MET A 380 -14.71 -17.25 -24.44
CA MET A 380 -13.69 -17.13 -23.38
C MET A 380 -12.27 -17.29 -23.94
N LYS A 381 -12.05 -18.26 -24.84
CA LYS A 381 -10.77 -18.45 -25.48
C LYS A 381 -10.35 -17.21 -26.27
N THR A 382 -11.26 -16.67 -27.09
CA THR A 382 -11.03 -15.42 -27.84
C THR A 382 -10.69 -14.26 -26.91
N ALA A 383 -11.46 -14.07 -25.83
CA ALA A 383 -11.20 -13.03 -24.84
C ALA A 383 -9.80 -13.16 -24.18
N LEU A 384 -9.37 -14.40 -23.89
CA LEU A 384 -8.05 -14.69 -23.30
C LEU A 384 -6.88 -14.57 -24.30
N GLU A 385 -7.11 -14.76 -25.59
CA GLU A 385 -6.11 -14.61 -26.65
C GLU A 385 -5.93 -13.16 -27.10
N THR A 386 -6.94 -12.30 -26.87
CA THR A 386 -6.94 -10.89 -27.28
C THR A 386 -6.74 -9.92 -26.13
N VAL A 387 -6.26 -10.40 -24.98
CA VAL A 387 -5.97 -9.54 -23.80
C VAL A 387 -4.92 -8.48 -24.16
N GLU A 388 -5.25 -7.23 -23.97
CA GLU A 388 -4.29 -6.12 -24.01
C GLU A 388 -3.61 -5.99 -22.66
N ILE A 389 -2.28 -5.90 -22.65
CA ILE A 389 -1.53 -5.69 -21.40
C ILE A 389 -0.96 -4.28 -21.40
N ILE A 390 -1.29 -3.50 -20.37
CA ILE A 390 -0.79 -2.16 -20.15
C ILE A 390 0.14 -2.21 -18.93
N GLU A 391 1.41 -1.91 -19.12
CA GLU A 391 2.38 -1.81 -18.02
C GLU A 391 2.15 -0.47 -17.28
N ILE A 392 1.85 -0.56 -15.98
CA ILE A 392 1.62 0.58 -15.10
C ILE A 392 2.83 0.73 -14.16
N ASP A 393 3.51 1.90 -14.20
CA ASP A 393 4.70 2.25 -13.42
C ASP A 393 4.43 3.27 -12.30
#